data_1cf22f1115e0f0cb3dcf48c8683b26e4
#
_entry.id   1cf22f1115e0f0cb3dcf48c8683b26e4
#
_cell.length_a   1.000
_cell.length_b   1.000
_cell.length_c   1.000
_cell.angle_alpha   90.00
_cell.angle_beta   90.00
_cell.angle_gamma   90.00
#
_symmetry.space_group_name_H-M   'P 1'
#
loop_
_entity.id
_entity.type
_entity.pdbx_description
1 polymer ?
#
loop_
_entity_poly.entity_id
_entity_poly.type
_entity_poly.pdbx_seq_one_letter_code
_entity_poly.pdbx_strand_id
1 'polypeptide(L)'
;PETHLIPSALRAVLGQAKKLTVFGQDYPTPDGTCIRDYIHVEDLAQAHGAAMHWLRDHDGWQAINLGTELGTSVIQVLRRVSEIAGRVVPHVLSERRHGDPPKLVASAAKAREILGWIPAHDLGSIVQSAWRWHQAPRY
;
A
#
# COMPACT_ATOMS: atom_id res chain seq x y z
N PRO A 1 17.77 -0.06 -2.14
CA PRO A 1 17.23 0.14 -0.78
C PRO A 1 15.71 0.12 -0.81
N GLU A 2 15.09 -0.52 0.20
CA GLU A 2 13.64 -0.56 0.35
C GLU A 2 13.10 0.83 0.73
N THR A 3 12.16 1.35 -0.03
CA THR A 3 11.58 2.68 0.16
C THR A 3 10.06 2.68 0.41
N HIS A 4 9.40 1.53 0.25
CA HIS A 4 7.96 1.42 0.47
C HIS A 4 7.61 1.48 1.96
N LEU A 5 6.44 2.06 2.27
CA LEU A 5 6.03 2.37 3.64
C LEU A 5 5.91 1.13 4.53
N ILE A 6 5.14 0.12 4.10
CA ILE A 6 4.85 -1.07 4.92
C ILE A 6 6.14 -1.85 5.22
N PRO A 7 6.98 -2.24 4.25
CA PRO A 7 8.27 -2.87 4.54
C PRO A 7 9.18 -2.04 5.44
N SER A 8 9.24 -0.73 5.23
CA SER A 8 10.05 0.17 6.07
C SER A 8 9.55 0.22 7.52
N ALA A 9 8.23 0.26 7.73
CA ALA A 9 7.62 0.22 9.06
C ALA A 9 7.89 -1.13 9.75
N LEU A 10 7.78 -2.24 9.03
CA LEU A 10 8.05 -3.59 9.53
C LEU A 10 9.52 -3.76 9.93
N ARG A 11 10.45 -3.28 9.12
CA ARG A 11 11.88 -3.29 9.46
C ARG A 11 12.20 -2.44 10.70
N ALA A 12 11.53 -1.29 10.85
CA ALA A 12 11.67 -0.45 12.05
C ALA A 12 11.16 -1.16 13.30
N VAL A 13 10.00 -1.83 13.24
CA VAL A 13 9.46 -2.63 14.36
C VAL A 13 10.36 -3.82 14.72
N LEU A 14 10.98 -4.46 13.73
CA LEU A 14 11.91 -5.57 13.94
C LEU A 14 13.30 -5.13 14.43
N GLY A 15 13.55 -3.82 14.55
CA GLY A 15 14.87 -3.29 14.94
C GLY A 15 15.94 -3.41 13.84
N GLN A 16 15.55 -3.74 12.61
CA GLN A 16 16.43 -3.88 11.44
C GLN A 16 16.72 -2.53 10.76
N ALA A 17 15.99 -1.49 11.14
CA ALA A 17 16.16 -0.12 10.68
C ALA A 17 16.01 0.86 11.85
N LYS A 18 16.54 2.08 11.67
CA LYS A 18 16.28 3.20 12.56
C LYS A 18 14.79 3.61 12.49
N LYS A 19 14.42 4.67 13.21
CA LYS A 19 13.06 5.23 13.16
C LYS A 19 12.62 5.53 11.73
N LEU A 20 11.36 5.23 11.41
CA LEU A 20 10.76 5.62 10.15
C LEU A 20 10.51 7.13 10.12
N THR A 21 10.79 7.81 9.00
CA THR A 21 10.43 9.21 8.83
C THR A 21 9.07 9.31 8.15
N VAL A 22 8.12 9.97 8.81
CA VAL A 22 6.81 10.34 8.27
C VAL A 22 6.90 11.78 7.76
N PHE A 23 6.69 11.97 6.46
CA PHE A 23 6.81 13.28 5.81
C PHE A 23 5.45 13.98 5.73
N GLY A 24 5.37 15.14 6.39
CA GLY A 24 4.17 15.95 6.51
C GLY A 24 3.23 15.46 7.62
N GLN A 25 2.74 16.43 8.38
CA GLN A 25 1.77 16.25 9.47
C GLN A 25 0.66 17.31 9.42
N ASP A 26 0.66 18.09 8.36
CA ASP A 26 -0.17 19.27 8.18
C ASP A 26 -0.92 19.27 6.83
N TYR A 27 -1.02 18.10 6.18
CA TYR A 27 -1.86 17.95 4.99
C TYR A 27 -3.35 18.11 5.34
N PRO A 28 -4.20 18.60 4.42
CA PRO A 28 -5.64 18.70 4.62
C PRO A 28 -6.30 17.30 4.57
N THR A 29 -5.94 16.45 5.50
CA THR A 29 -6.40 15.07 5.69
C THR A 29 -6.78 14.86 7.16
N PRO A 30 -7.57 13.85 7.52
CA PRO A 30 -8.06 13.67 8.88
C PRO A 30 -7.00 13.60 9.99
N ASP A 31 -5.80 13.10 9.69
CA ASP A 31 -4.68 12.98 10.64
C ASP A 31 -3.43 13.77 10.23
N GLY A 32 -3.56 14.62 9.22
CA GLY A 32 -2.47 15.47 8.74
C GLY A 32 -1.45 14.75 7.86
N THR A 33 -1.53 13.43 7.67
CA THR A 33 -0.59 12.68 6.82
C THR A 33 -1.18 12.34 5.45
N CYS A 34 -0.32 12.06 4.46
CA CYS A 34 -0.76 11.71 3.11
C CYS A 34 -1.65 10.46 3.10
N ILE A 35 -2.66 10.48 2.22
CA ILE A 35 -3.51 9.32 1.94
C ILE A 35 -3.05 8.67 0.64
N ARG A 36 -2.88 7.34 0.66
CA ARG A 36 -2.47 6.52 -0.48
C ARG A 36 -3.36 5.29 -0.60
N ASP A 37 -3.32 4.66 -1.77
CA ASP A 37 -4.02 3.41 -2.04
C ASP A 37 -3.02 2.23 -1.93
N TYR A 38 -3.34 1.25 -1.10
CA TYR A 38 -2.48 0.08 -0.86
C TYR A 38 -3.19 -1.16 -1.37
N ILE A 39 -2.51 -1.92 -2.24
CA ILE A 39 -3.03 -3.12 -2.87
C ILE A 39 -2.18 -4.31 -2.45
N HIS A 40 -2.83 -5.44 -2.15
CA HIS A 40 -2.12 -6.69 -1.88
C HIS A 40 -1.43 -7.20 -3.15
N VAL A 41 -0.25 -7.78 -3.02
CA VAL A 41 0.52 -8.32 -4.15
C VAL A 41 -0.23 -9.44 -4.88
N GLU A 42 -1.02 -10.24 -4.17
CA GLU A 42 -1.86 -11.28 -4.77
C GLU A 42 -2.99 -10.69 -5.60
N ASP A 43 -3.62 -9.58 -5.16
CA ASP A 43 -4.63 -8.87 -5.95
C ASP A 43 -4.01 -8.29 -7.23
N LEU A 44 -2.79 -7.76 -7.15
CA LEU A 44 -2.04 -7.32 -8.33
C LEU A 44 -1.75 -8.48 -9.29
N ALA A 45 -1.30 -9.63 -8.78
CA ALA A 45 -1.04 -10.81 -9.58
C ALA A 45 -2.31 -11.31 -10.30
N GLN A 46 -3.44 -11.32 -9.60
CA GLN A 46 -4.74 -11.67 -10.19
C GLN A 46 -5.15 -10.70 -11.30
N ALA A 47 -4.97 -9.39 -11.10
CA ALA A 47 -5.25 -8.38 -12.13
C ALA A 47 -4.38 -8.59 -13.39
N HIS A 48 -3.10 -8.92 -13.21
CA HIS A 48 -2.21 -9.23 -14.34
C HIS A 48 -2.65 -10.49 -15.08
N GLY A 49 -3.05 -11.54 -14.34
CA GLY A 49 -3.62 -12.77 -14.94
C GLY A 49 -4.88 -12.47 -15.75
N ALA A 50 -5.81 -11.67 -15.21
CA ALA A 50 -7.02 -11.26 -15.92
C ALA A 50 -6.69 -10.41 -17.16
N ALA A 51 -5.73 -9.50 -17.08
CA ALA A 51 -5.29 -8.70 -18.22
C ALA A 51 -4.68 -9.58 -19.33
N MET A 52 -3.88 -10.59 -18.98
CA MET A 52 -3.33 -11.54 -19.95
C MET A 52 -4.44 -12.34 -20.67
N HIS A 53 -5.50 -12.72 -19.96
CA HIS A 53 -6.65 -13.39 -20.58
C HIS A 53 -7.40 -12.45 -21.53
N TRP A 54 -7.64 -11.21 -21.09
CA TRP A 54 -8.32 -10.22 -21.91
C TRP A 54 -7.58 -9.93 -23.22
N LEU A 55 -6.24 -9.83 -23.20
CA LEU A 55 -5.41 -9.58 -24.38
C LEU A 55 -5.42 -10.71 -25.43
N ARG A 56 -5.89 -11.91 -25.10
CA ARG A 56 -6.03 -13.00 -26.10
C ARG A 56 -7.14 -12.74 -27.10
N ASP A 57 -8.17 -12.02 -26.67
CA ASP A 57 -9.41 -11.83 -27.42
C ASP A 57 -9.58 -10.37 -27.88
N HIS A 58 -8.61 -9.49 -27.58
CA HIS A 58 -8.69 -8.08 -27.86
C HIS A 58 -7.35 -7.52 -28.37
N ASP A 59 -7.40 -6.80 -29.49
CA ASP A 59 -6.27 -6.08 -30.05
C ASP A 59 -6.09 -4.70 -29.40
N GLY A 60 -4.87 -4.15 -29.51
CA GLY A 60 -4.53 -2.81 -29.03
C GLY A 60 -4.01 -2.74 -27.62
N TRP A 61 -4.20 -1.62 -26.94
CA TRP A 61 -3.74 -1.39 -25.57
C TRP A 61 -4.79 -0.67 -24.73
N GLN A 62 -4.75 -0.90 -23.43
CA GLN A 62 -5.61 -0.24 -22.44
C GLN A 62 -4.79 0.18 -21.21
N ALA A 63 -4.96 1.44 -20.80
CA ALA A 63 -4.48 1.90 -19.50
C ALA A 63 -5.57 1.63 -18.44
N ILE A 64 -5.25 0.81 -17.45
CA ILE A 64 -6.18 0.38 -16.40
C ILE A 64 -5.53 0.66 -15.05
N ASN A 65 -6.17 1.49 -14.22
CA ASN A 65 -5.75 1.68 -12.85
C ASN A 65 -6.20 0.51 -11.98
N LEU A 66 -5.36 0.12 -11.05
CA LEU A 66 -5.68 -0.84 -9.99
C LEU A 66 -5.63 -0.13 -8.64
N GLY A 67 -6.64 -0.32 -7.81
CA GLY A 67 -6.75 0.33 -6.52
C GLY A 67 -7.86 -0.28 -5.68
N THR A 68 -7.82 -0.01 -4.38
CA THR A 68 -8.89 -0.40 -3.44
C THR A 68 -10.01 0.64 -3.36
N GLU A 69 -9.77 1.85 -3.87
CA GLU A 69 -10.66 3.02 -3.82
C GLU A 69 -10.89 3.57 -2.39
N LEU A 70 -10.33 2.93 -1.36
CA LEU A 70 -10.58 3.28 0.04
C LEU A 70 -9.67 4.40 0.55
N GLY A 71 -8.41 4.40 0.14
CA GLY A 71 -7.42 5.35 0.62
C GLY A 71 -7.10 5.19 2.12
N THR A 72 -5.82 5.11 2.44
CA THR A 72 -5.37 4.95 3.82
C THR A 72 -4.23 5.94 4.11
N SER A 73 -4.28 6.61 5.26
CA SER A 73 -3.23 7.55 5.65
C SER A 73 -1.97 6.84 6.13
N VAL A 74 -0.84 7.54 6.12
CA VAL A 74 0.42 6.98 6.64
C VAL A 74 0.28 6.56 8.09
N ILE A 75 -0.33 7.38 8.94
CA ILE A 75 -0.53 7.05 10.37
C ILE A 75 -1.47 5.84 10.54
N GLN A 76 -2.50 5.69 9.73
CA GLN A 76 -3.35 4.50 9.78
C GLN A 76 -2.57 3.23 9.45
N VAL A 77 -1.67 3.28 8.46
CA VAL A 77 -0.77 2.14 8.15
C VAL A 77 0.13 1.82 9.34
N LEU A 78 0.77 2.84 9.96
CA LEU A 78 1.64 2.61 11.13
C LEU A 78 0.88 2.02 12.32
N ARG A 79 -0.36 2.46 12.55
CA ARG A 79 -1.24 1.87 13.58
C ARG A 79 -1.51 0.40 13.29
N ARG A 80 -1.90 0.06 12.06
CA ARG A 80 -2.16 -1.33 11.67
C ARG A 80 -0.92 -2.21 11.79
N VAL A 81 0.26 -1.71 11.40
CA VAL A 81 1.53 -2.41 11.61
C VAL A 81 1.79 -2.62 13.10
N SER A 82 1.58 -1.60 13.94
CA SER A 82 1.78 -1.69 15.38
C SER A 82 0.87 -2.73 16.06
N GLU A 83 -0.41 -2.75 15.67
CA GLU A 83 -1.39 -3.72 16.14
C GLU A 83 -0.96 -5.17 15.82
N ILE A 84 -0.59 -5.43 14.57
CA ILE A 84 -0.22 -6.78 14.10
C ILE A 84 1.12 -7.22 14.69
N ALA A 85 2.08 -6.32 14.83
CA ALA A 85 3.40 -6.62 15.39
C ALA A 85 3.41 -6.68 16.93
N GLY A 86 2.35 -6.22 17.60
CA GLY A 86 2.28 -6.09 19.05
C GLY A 86 3.26 -5.05 19.62
N ARG A 87 3.79 -4.15 18.80
CA ARG A 87 4.78 -3.11 19.17
C ARG A 87 4.53 -1.84 18.35
N VAL A 88 4.76 -0.70 18.98
CA VAL A 88 4.67 0.60 18.29
C VAL A 88 5.77 0.74 17.25
N VAL A 89 5.40 1.18 16.04
CA VAL A 89 6.38 1.50 14.99
C VAL A 89 7.18 2.73 15.40
N PRO A 90 8.52 2.63 15.58
CA PRO A 90 9.36 3.78 15.90
C PRO A 90 9.39 4.74 14.71
N HIS A 91 8.86 5.96 14.88
CA HIS A 91 8.84 6.94 13.80
C HIS A 91 9.12 8.36 14.31
N VAL A 92 9.48 9.25 13.40
CA VAL A 92 9.64 10.68 13.60
C VAL A 92 8.88 11.43 12.54
N LEU A 93 8.29 12.55 12.90
CA LEU A 93 7.62 13.46 11.97
C LEU A 93 8.65 14.41 11.33
N SER A 94 8.47 14.72 10.07
CA SER A 94 9.30 15.64 9.30
C SER A 94 8.43 16.57 8.44
N GLU A 95 9.03 17.55 7.84
CA GLU A 95 8.37 18.42 6.86
C GLU A 95 7.87 17.62 5.65
N ARG A 96 6.91 18.21 4.91
CA ARG A 96 6.39 17.60 3.67
C ARG A 96 7.50 17.38 2.66
N ARG A 97 7.41 16.30 1.90
CA ARG A 97 8.18 16.19 0.66
C ARG A 97 7.59 17.11 -0.40
N HIS A 98 8.44 17.83 -1.09
CA HIS A 98 8.01 18.67 -2.20
C HIS A 98 7.36 17.81 -3.29
N GLY A 99 6.18 18.22 -3.76
CA GLY A 99 5.44 17.54 -4.82
C GLY A 99 4.53 16.38 -4.36
N ASP A 100 4.53 15.98 -3.08
CA ASP A 100 3.62 14.95 -2.58
C ASP A 100 2.18 15.49 -2.47
N PRO A 101 1.20 14.89 -3.19
CA PRO A 101 -0.20 15.29 -3.06
C PRO A 101 -0.79 14.78 -1.74
N PRO A 102 -1.73 15.52 -1.12
CA PRO A 102 -2.40 15.10 0.12
C PRO A 102 -3.10 13.75 0.00
N LYS A 103 -3.72 13.48 -1.15
CA LYS A 103 -4.46 12.25 -1.43
C LYS A 103 -4.17 11.76 -2.84
N LEU A 104 -3.81 10.49 -2.94
CA LEU A 104 -3.64 9.77 -4.20
C LEU A 104 -4.29 8.40 -4.06
N VAL A 105 -5.47 8.25 -4.65
CA VAL A 105 -6.32 7.05 -4.60
C VAL A 105 -6.81 6.77 -6.01
N ALA A 106 -6.64 5.54 -6.48
CA ALA A 106 -7.04 5.16 -7.83
C ALA A 106 -8.52 4.79 -7.88
N SER A 107 -9.17 5.04 -9.03
CA SER A 107 -10.44 4.39 -9.34
C SER A 107 -10.20 3.07 -10.06
N ALA A 108 -10.76 1.99 -9.56
CA ALA A 108 -10.71 0.65 -10.15
C ALA A 108 -11.92 0.36 -11.06
N ALA A 109 -12.76 1.35 -11.37
CA ALA A 109 -13.97 1.15 -12.17
C ALA A 109 -13.68 0.45 -13.52
N LYS A 110 -12.65 0.91 -14.24
CA LYS A 110 -12.25 0.30 -15.51
C LYS A 110 -11.69 -1.12 -15.36
N ALA A 111 -10.97 -1.41 -14.28
CA ALA A 111 -10.51 -2.77 -13.98
C ALA A 111 -11.68 -3.72 -13.73
N ARG A 112 -12.69 -3.25 -13.02
CA ARG A 112 -13.93 -4.01 -12.77
C ARG A 112 -14.70 -4.28 -14.06
N GLU A 113 -14.86 -3.26 -14.90
CA GLU A 113 -15.60 -3.35 -16.16
C GLU A 113 -14.89 -4.26 -17.18
N ILE A 114 -13.60 -4.06 -17.41
CA ILE A 114 -12.85 -4.72 -18.49
C ILE A 114 -12.32 -6.10 -18.06
N LEU A 115 -11.82 -6.22 -16.82
CA LEU A 115 -11.15 -7.41 -16.35
C LEU A 115 -12.01 -8.26 -15.39
N GLY A 116 -13.16 -7.74 -14.95
CA GLY A 116 -13.94 -8.34 -13.87
C GLY A 116 -13.18 -8.35 -12.52
N TRP A 117 -12.11 -7.53 -12.40
CA TRP A 117 -11.23 -7.56 -11.25
C TRP A 117 -11.72 -6.64 -10.12
N ILE A 118 -11.71 -7.18 -8.91
CA ILE A 118 -12.00 -6.47 -7.66
C ILE A 118 -10.96 -6.89 -6.63
N PRO A 119 -10.34 -5.94 -5.87
CA PRO A 119 -9.40 -6.29 -4.82
C PRO A 119 -10.11 -7.08 -3.71
N ALA A 120 -9.51 -8.18 -3.26
CA ALA A 120 -10.07 -9.06 -2.24
C ALA A 120 -9.47 -8.82 -0.84
N HIS A 121 -8.31 -8.17 -0.76
CA HIS A 121 -7.56 -8.01 0.48
C HIS A 121 -7.67 -6.59 1.03
N ASP A 122 -7.89 -6.49 2.33
CA ASP A 122 -7.88 -5.24 3.09
C ASP A 122 -6.45 -4.89 3.60
N LEU A 123 -6.30 -3.71 4.22
CA LEU A 123 -5.04 -3.29 4.81
C LEU A 123 -4.53 -4.29 5.88
N GLY A 124 -5.43 -4.90 6.64
CA GLY A 124 -5.05 -5.90 7.64
C GLY A 124 -4.36 -7.11 7.02
N SER A 125 -4.95 -7.64 5.95
CA SER A 125 -4.40 -8.77 5.17
C SER A 125 -3.06 -8.42 4.54
N ILE A 126 -2.93 -7.22 3.96
CA ILE A 126 -1.67 -6.71 3.38
C ILE A 126 -0.56 -6.69 4.43
N VAL A 127 -0.81 -6.06 5.58
CA VAL A 127 0.19 -5.95 6.64
C VAL A 127 0.50 -7.30 7.27
N GLN A 128 -0.51 -8.16 7.48
CA GLN A 128 -0.33 -9.49 8.06
C GLN A 128 0.53 -10.40 7.19
N SER A 129 0.32 -10.41 5.88
CA SER A 129 1.13 -11.19 4.94
C SER A 129 2.56 -10.68 4.89
N ALA A 130 2.76 -9.36 4.82
CA ALA A 130 4.07 -8.74 4.86
C ALA A 130 4.80 -8.99 6.19
N TRP A 131 4.08 -8.97 7.34
CA TRP A 131 4.64 -9.29 8.65
C TRP A 131 5.19 -10.71 8.72
N ARG A 132 4.40 -11.72 8.28
CA ARG A 132 4.83 -13.11 8.22
C ARG A 132 6.09 -13.28 7.38
N TRP A 133 6.15 -12.62 6.22
CA TRP A 133 7.32 -12.63 5.35
C TRP A 133 8.57 -12.06 6.04
N HIS A 134 8.45 -10.90 6.69
CA HIS A 134 9.61 -10.25 7.34
C HIS A 134 10.12 -10.99 8.58
N GLN A 135 9.27 -11.79 9.24
CA GLN A 135 9.70 -12.63 10.35
C GLN A 135 10.51 -13.87 9.91
N ALA A 136 10.22 -14.43 8.76
CA ALA A 136 10.86 -15.64 8.26
C ALA A 136 11.00 -15.58 6.72
N PRO A 137 11.90 -14.74 6.17
CA PRO A 137 12.11 -14.68 4.73
C PRO A 137 12.67 -16.02 4.23
N ARG A 138 12.08 -16.54 3.14
CA ARG A 138 12.44 -17.84 2.56
C ARG A 138 13.40 -17.66 1.38
N TYR A 139 14.64 -17.28 1.63
CA TYR A 139 15.81 -17.41 0.75
C TYR A 139 17.10 -17.36 1.53
#